data_1cd0f7d0e33f66fee15df1a19cf8c797
#
_entry.id   1cd0f7d0e33f66fee15df1a19cf8c797
#
_cell.length_a   1.000
_cell.length_b   1.000
_cell.length_c   1.000
_cell.angle_alpha   90.00
_cell.angle_beta   90.00
_cell.angle_gamma   90.00
#
_symmetry.space_group_name_H-M   'P 1'
#
loop_
_entity.id
_entity.type
_entity.pdbx_description
1 polymer ?
#
loop_
_entity_poly.entity_id
_entity_poly.type
_entity_poly.pdbx_seq_one_letter_code
_entity_poly.pdbx_strand_id
1 'polypeptide(L)'
;MAKKRLVVQFGMGHSIRRRDYTEAAARAIRDALWHNSLTVAEAFGYPKEAMLIDVEIGVQKPEEVDTSKLMDIFPYGRPSIRIVFGGLDIPQPHRDGVNVIANAAVMVSFDMEAAHG
;
A
#
# COMPACT_ATOMS: atom_id res chain seq x y z
N MET A 1 4.07 24.44 -4.55
CA MET A 1 4.45 23.02 -4.64
C MET A 1 3.62 22.30 -5.69
N ALA A 2 4.26 21.61 -6.60
CA ALA A 2 3.58 20.92 -7.72
C ALA A 2 3.68 19.41 -7.59
N LYS A 3 3.04 18.87 -6.55
CA LYS A 3 2.93 17.43 -6.39
C LYS A 3 2.07 16.87 -7.52
N LYS A 4 2.63 15.97 -8.31
CA LYS A 4 1.92 15.39 -9.42
C LYS A 4 1.89 13.87 -9.33
N ARG A 5 0.68 13.32 -9.33
CA ARG A 5 0.47 11.87 -9.33
C ARG A 5 0.78 11.33 -10.73
N LEU A 6 1.67 10.36 -10.80
CA LEU A 6 2.07 9.74 -12.06
C LEU A 6 1.51 8.34 -12.22
N VAL A 7 1.38 7.59 -11.13
CA VAL A 7 0.95 6.20 -11.17
C VAL A 7 0.05 5.89 -10.00
N VAL A 8 -0.98 5.11 -10.25
CA VAL A 8 -1.81 4.49 -9.21
C VAL A 8 -1.83 2.99 -9.47
N GLN A 9 -1.48 2.21 -8.47
CA GLN A 9 -1.53 0.76 -8.53
C GLN A 9 -2.44 0.23 -7.44
N PHE A 10 -3.16 -0.82 -7.75
CA PHE A 10 -4.08 -1.46 -6.80
C PHE A 10 -3.62 -2.86 -6.48
N GLY A 11 -3.87 -3.29 -5.27
CA GLY A 11 -3.55 -4.63 -4.86
C GLY A 11 -4.54 -5.16 -3.84
N MET A 12 -4.58 -6.47 -3.71
CA MET A 12 -5.42 -7.16 -2.75
C MET A 12 -4.57 -8.21 -2.03
N GLY A 13 -4.77 -8.32 -0.73
CA GLY A 13 -4.12 -9.33 0.08
C GLY A 13 -5.10 -9.95 1.05
N HIS A 14 -4.80 -11.14 1.53
CA HIS A 14 -5.67 -11.82 2.49
C HIS A 14 -4.87 -12.54 3.56
N SER A 15 -5.54 -12.76 4.69
CA SER A 15 -5.07 -13.62 5.75
C SER A 15 -6.18 -14.65 6.03
N ILE A 16 -5.85 -15.93 5.93
CA ILE A 16 -6.85 -16.99 5.97
C ILE A 16 -6.97 -17.61 7.35
N ARG A 17 -5.88 -17.73 8.09
CA ARG A 17 -5.87 -18.54 9.31
C ARG A 17 -5.85 -17.76 10.61
N ARG A 18 -5.29 -16.54 10.61
CA ARG A 18 -4.95 -15.85 11.86
C ARG A 18 -5.71 -14.57 12.11
N ARG A 19 -6.63 -14.20 11.24
CA ARG A 19 -7.26 -12.88 11.29
C ARG A 19 -6.20 -11.77 11.50
N ASP A 20 -5.14 -11.85 10.71
CA ASP A 20 -4.03 -10.90 10.82
C ASP A 20 -4.19 -9.78 9.80
N TYR A 21 -4.69 -8.64 10.26
CA TYR A 21 -4.94 -7.49 9.39
C TYR A 21 -3.66 -6.88 8.86
N THR A 22 -2.58 -6.91 9.64
CA THR A 22 -1.27 -6.43 9.20
C THR A 22 -0.72 -7.32 8.09
N GLU A 23 -0.84 -8.64 8.22
CA GLU A 23 -0.41 -9.57 7.17
C GLU A 23 -1.20 -9.37 5.89
N ALA A 24 -2.52 -9.22 5.98
CA ALA A 24 -3.36 -8.97 4.81
C ALA A 24 -2.98 -7.66 4.14
N ALA A 25 -2.75 -6.61 4.93
CA ALA A 25 -2.32 -5.32 4.42
C ALA A 25 -0.95 -5.42 3.72
N ALA A 26 0.00 -6.14 4.32
CA ALA A 26 1.32 -6.34 3.71
C ALA A 26 1.23 -7.03 2.37
N ARG A 27 0.39 -8.07 2.28
CA ARG A 27 0.18 -8.79 1.02
C ARG A 27 -0.48 -7.91 -0.03
N ALA A 28 -1.42 -7.06 0.38
CA ALA A 28 -2.08 -6.12 -0.54
C ALA A 28 -1.07 -5.12 -1.12
N ILE A 29 -0.16 -4.59 -0.29
CA ILE A 29 0.89 -3.69 -0.76
C ILE A 29 1.81 -4.42 -1.74
N ARG A 30 2.26 -5.61 -1.40
CA ARG A 30 3.15 -6.38 -2.28
C ARG A 30 2.50 -6.68 -3.62
N ASP A 31 1.21 -7.00 -3.61
CA ASP A 31 0.46 -7.21 -4.84
C ASP A 31 0.42 -5.95 -5.70
N ALA A 32 0.15 -4.80 -5.09
CA ALA A 32 0.15 -3.52 -5.80
C ALA A 32 1.54 -3.22 -6.39
N LEU A 33 2.60 -3.45 -5.62
CA LEU A 33 3.98 -3.17 -6.07
C LEU A 33 4.45 -4.12 -7.17
N TRP A 34 3.87 -5.31 -7.25
CA TRP A 34 4.19 -6.27 -8.31
C TRP A 34 4.00 -5.68 -9.71
N HIS A 35 3.16 -4.67 -9.84
CA HIS A 35 2.89 -4.02 -11.12
C HIS A 35 3.92 -2.95 -11.49
N ASN A 36 5.08 -2.93 -10.83
CA ASN A 36 6.23 -2.10 -11.19
C ASN A 36 6.04 -0.59 -11.02
N SER A 37 5.16 -0.18 -10.12
CA SER A 37 4.97 1.26 -9.89
C SER A 37 6.23 1.97 -9.44
N LEU A 38 7.18 1.26 -8.82
CA LEU A 38 8.42 1.86 -8.32
C LEU A 38 9.45 2.15 -9.43
N THR A 39 9.24 1.69 -10.66
CA THR A 39 10.15 1.97 -11.77
C THR A 39 9.87 3.32 -12.43
N VAL A 40 8.79 3.98 -12.07
CA VAL A 40 8.37 5.23 -12.70
C VAL A 40 9.40 6.36 -12.52
N ALA A 41 10.14 6.35 -11.42
CA ALA A 41 11.19 7.34 -11.18
C ALA A 41 12.23 7.36 -12.28
N GLU A 42 12.68 6.17 -12.70
CA GLU A 42 13.66 6.04 -13.77
C GLU A 42 13.13 6.57 -15.10
N ALA A 43 11.87 6.29 -15.40
CA ALA A 43 11.24 6.74 -16.64
C ALA A 43 11.20 8.26 -16.76
N PHE A 44 11.12 8.98 -15.63
CA PHE A 44 11.05 10.43 -15.62
C PHE A 44 12.37 11.10 -15.21
N GLY A 45 13.42 10.32 -14.99
CA GLY A 45 14.73 10.86 -14.67
C GLY A 45 14.88 11.41 -13.24
N TYR A 46 14.01 11.03 -12.33
CA TYR A 46 14.08 11.46 -10.93
C TYR A 46 14.80 10.43 -10.08
N PRO A 47 15.46 10.87 -8.98
CA PRO A 47 16.00 9.92 -8.02
C PRO A 47 14.88 9.11 -7.38
N LYS A 48 15.12 7.83 -7.17
CA LYS A 48 14.11 6.94 -6.55
C LYS A 48 13.71 7.41 -5.16
N GLU A 49 14.65 7.99 -4.43
CA GLU A 49 14.41 8.50 -3.07
C GLU A 49 13.48 9.70 -3.05
N ALA A 50 13.30 10.37 -4.18
CA ALA A 50 12.41 11.52 -4.29
C ALA A 50 10.95 11.13 -4.51
N MET A 51 10.66 9.85 -4.74
CA MET A 51 9.28 9.41 -4.89
C MET A 51 8.46 9.67 -3.62
N LEU A 52 7.31 10.30 -3.82
CA LEU A 52 6.31 10.46 -2.79
C LEU A 52 5.32 9.30 -2.97
N ILE A 53 5.24 8.44 -1.97
CA ILE A 53 4.42 7.24 -2.05
C ILE A 53 3.29 7.39 -1.03
N ASP A 54 2.06 7.50 -1.53
CA ASP A 54 0.88 7.53 -0.69
C ASP A 54 0.19 6.18 -0.80
N VAL A 55 -0.03 5.55 0.35
CA VAL A 55 -0.64 4.22 0.42
C VAL A 55 -1.92 4.33 1.23
N GLU A 56 -3.02 3.86 0.66
CA GLU A 56 -4.27 3.76 1.37
C GLU A 56 -4.69 2.30 1.40
N ILE A 57 -4.98 1.79 2.60
CA ILE A 57 -5.30 0.38 2.80
C ILE A 57 -6.64 0.28 3.49
N GLY A 58 -7.56 -0.47 2.88
CA GLY A 58 -8.87 -0.73 3.46
C GLY A 58 -8.90 -2.10 4.12
N VAL A 59 -9.26 -2.13 5.39
CA VAL A 59 -9.53 -3.35 6.16
C VAL A 59 -10.74 -3.13 7.06
N GLN A 60 -11.34 -4.19 7.55
CA GLN A 60 -12.52 -4.08 8.41
C GLN A 60 -12.19 -3.58 9.82
N LYS A 61 -10.96 -3.75 10.27
CA LYS A 61 -10.51 -3.25 11.58
C LYS A 61 -9.20 -2.49 11.43
N PRO A 62 -9.27 -1.22 10.98
CA PRO A 62 -8.06 -0.41 10.74
C PRO A 62 -7.16 -0.28 11.97
N GLU A 63 -7.73 -0.25 13.15
CA GLU A 63 -6.99 -0.10 14.41
C GLU A 63 -6.09 -1.27 14.74
N GLU A 64 -6.30 -2.42 14.08
CA GLU A 64 -5.49 -3.62 14.32
C GLU A 64 -4.30 -3.75 13.37
N VAL A 65 -4.10 -2.80 12.46
CA VAL A 65 -2.97 -2.82 11.54
C VAL A 65 -1.78 -2.10 12.16
N ASP A 66 -0.64 -2.78 12.20
CA ASP A 66 0.62 -2.17 12.64
C ASP A 66 1.34 -1.58 11.45
N THR A 67 1.21 -0.26 11.27
CA THR A 67 1.79 0.44 10.12
C THR A 67 3.31 0.41 10.11
N SER A 68 3.94 0.30 11.29
CA SER A 68 5.41 0.25 11.36
C SER A 68 5.97 -0.96 10.62
N LYS A 69 5.23 -2.06 10.62
CA LYS A 69 5.63 -3.26 9.89
C LYS A 69 5.47 -3.13 8.38
N LEU A 70 4.64 -2.20 7.93
CA LEU A 70 4.38 -2.00 6.52
C LEU A 70 5.42 -1.09 5.86
N MET A 71 6.05 -0.22 6.63
CA MET A 71 7.04 0.73 6.11
C MET A 71 8.24 0.02 5.47
N ASP A 72 8.63 -1.13 6.00
CA ASP A 72 9.80 -1.87 5.53
C ASP A 72 9.57 -2.56 4.17
N ILE A 73 8.33 -2.59 3.68
CA ILE A 73 8.03 -3.20 2.38
C ILE A 73 8.56 -2.33 1.24
N PHE A 74 8.67 -1.02 1.46
CA PHE A 74 9.10 -0.09 0.43
C PHE A 74 10.63 0.03 0.43
N PRO A 75 11.29 -0.34 -0.67
CA PRO A 75 12.77 -0.33 -0.70
C PRO A 75 13.35 1.08 -0.81
N TYR A 76 12.59 2.05 -1.28
CA TYR A 76 13.01 3.44 -1.41
C TYR A 76 11.78 4.33 -1.56
N GLY A 77 12.02 5.64 -1.57
CA GLY A 77 10.95 6.62 -1.60
C GLY A 77 10.56 7.04 -0.19
N ARG A 78 9.50 7.83 -0.10
CA ARG A 78 8.97 8.33 1.16
C ARG A 78 7.50 7.92 1.30
N PRO A 79 7.25 6.75 1.91
CA PRO A 79 5.88 6.26 2.03
C PRO A 79 5.11 6.97 3.14
N SER A 80 3.86 7.25 2.88
CA SER A 80 2.88 7.72 3.85
C SER A 80 1.70 6.75 3.79
N ILE A 81 1.44 6.06 4.90
CA ILE A 81 0.47 4.98 4.93
C ILE A 81 -0.74 5.39 5.75
N ARG A 82 -1.91 5.26 5.15
CA ARG A 82 -3.18 5.54 5.78
C ARG A 82 -4.05 4.28 5.75
N ILE A 83 -4.54 3.90 6.92
CA ILE A 83 -5.41 2.74 7.05
C ILE A 83 -6.85 3.23 7.25
N VAL A 84 -7.75 2.72 6.44
CA VAL A 84 -9.16 3.11 6.47
C VAL A 84 -10.05 1.87 6.56
N PHE A 85 -11.32 2.11 6.86
CA PHE A 85 -12.31 1.05 6.84
C PHE A 85 -12.58 0.62 5.40
N GLY A 86 -12.49 -0.67 5.15
CA GLY A 86 -12.71 -1.25 3.83
C GLY A 86 -12.39 -2.73 3.84
N GLY A 87 -12.12 -3.29 2.67
CA GLY A 87 -11.88 -4.71 2.57
C GLY A 87 -13.07 -5.55 3.00
N LEU A 88 -12.83 -6.79 3.36
CA LEU A 88 -13.88 -7.71 3.77
C LEU A 88 -13.37 -8.67 4.85
N ASP A 89 -14.23 -8.98 5.80
CA ASP A 89 -14.04 -10.10 6.72
C ASP A 89 -15.10 -11.13 6.37
N ILE A 90 -14.67 -12.34 5.99
CA ILE A 90 -15.57 -13.40 5.56
C ILE A 90 -15.50 -14.55 6.56
N PRO A 91 -16.58 -14.82 7.32
CA PRO A 91 -16.57 -15.93 8.26
C PRO A 91 -16.35 -17.27 7.58
N GLN A 92 -15.58 -18.14 8.23
CA GLN A 92 -15.35 -19.49 7.74
C GLN A 92 -16.51 -20.38 8.20
N PRO A 93 -17.19 -21.09 7.29
CA PRO A 93 -18.44 -21.79 7.65
C PRO A 93 -18.24 -23.00 8.57
N HIS A 94 -17.06 -23.59 8.62
CA HIS A 94 -16.80 -24.81 9.40
C HIS A 94 -15.73 -24.65 10.48
N ARG A 95 -15.33 -23.41 10.75
CA ARG A 95 -14.27 -23.12 11.73
C ARG A 95 -14.56 -21.80 12.40
N ASP A 96 -14.07 -21.66 13.62
CA ASP A 96 -13.97 -20.34 14.22
C ASP A 96 -12.87 -19.59 13.50
N GLY A 97 -13.19 -18.46 12.93
CA GLY A 97 -12.21 -17.65 12.23
C GLY A 97 -12.83 -16.88 11.09
N VAL A 98 -12.00 -16.05 10.50
CA VAL A 98 -12.41 -15.11 9.47
C VAL A 98 -11.31 -15.02 8.42
N ASN A 99 -11.71 -15.07 7.16
CA ASN A 99 -10.82 -14.70 6.07
C ASN A 99 -10.82 -13.19 5.95
N VAL A 100 -9.67 -12.58 6.16
CA VAL A 100 -9.50 -11.13 6.07
C VAL A 100 -9.01 -10.77 4.67
N ILE A 101 -9.70 -9.83 4.04
CA ILE A 101 -9.29 -9.28 2.74
C ILE A 101 -8.99 -7.81 2.91
N ALA A 102 -7.78 -7.41 2.51
CA ALA A 102 -7.35 -6.02 2.48
C ALA A 102 -7.20 -5.56 1.04
N ASN A 103 -7.57 -4.31 0.79
CA ASN A 103 -7.33 -3.64 -0.50
C ASN A 103 -6.31 -2.54 -0.29
N ALA A 104 -5.40 -2.37 -1.24
CA ALA A 104 -4.40 -1.31 -1.21
C ALA A 104 -4.43 -0.50 -2.49
N ALA A 105 -4.26 0.81 -2.34
CA ALA A 105 -3.96 1.71 -3.44
C ALA A 105 -2.60 2.35 -3.15
N VAL A 106 -1.68 2.23 -4.10
CA VAL A 106 -0.35 2.83 -4.00
C VAL A 106 -0.27 3.91 -5.08
N MET A 107 -0.09 5.15 -4.64
CA MET A 107 -0.04 6.31 -5.51
C MET A 107 1.37 6.89 -5.47
N VAL A 108 2.01 6.97 -6.63
CA VAL A 108 3.37 7.50 -6.75
C VAL A 108 3.30 8.89 -7.36
N SER A 109 3.95 9.84 -6.70
CA SER A 109 3.97 11.24 -7.09
C SER A 109 5.39 11.79 -6.96
N PHE A 110 5.62 12.91 -7.64
CA PHE A 110 6.84 13.68 -7.48
C PHE A 110 6.48 15.16 -7.29
N ASP A 111 7.36 15.88 -6.61
CA ASP A 111 7.28 17.33 -6.59
C ASP A 111 7.94 17.84 -7.87
N MET A 112 7.13 18.07 -8.89
CA MET A 112 7.62 18.46 -10.22
C MET A 112 8.23 19.85 -10.23
N GLU A 113 7.80 20.72 -9.32
CA GLU A 113 8.36 22.05 -9.19
C GLU A 113 9.77 22.02 -8.63
N ALA A 114 10.01 21.21 -7.61
CA ALA A 114 11.34 21.02 -7.06
C ALA A 114 12.30 20.40 -8.07
N ALA A 115 11.81 19.56 -8.95
CA ALA A 115 12.60 18.92 -10.00
C ALA A 115 13.10 19.90 -11.05
N HIS A 116 12.41 21.04 -11.23
CA HIS A 116 12.80 22.09 -12.18
C HIS A 116 13.65 23.19 -11.57
N GLY A 117 13.73 23.18 -10.28
CA GLY A 117 14.55 24.13 -9.54
C GLY A 117 15.99 23.66 -9.46
#